data_571cb099a6535b0c2c2279fcba1f11e9
#
_entry.id   571cb099a6535b0c2c2279fcba1f11e9
#
_cell.length_a   1.000
_cell.length_b   1.000
_cell.length_c   1.000
_cell.angle_alpha   90.00
_cell.angle_beta   90.00
_cell.angle_gamma   90.00
#
_symmetry.space_group_name_H-M   'P 1'
#
loop_
_entity.id
_entity.type
_entity.pdbx_description
1 polymer ?
#
loop_
_entity_poly.entity_id
_entity_poly.type
_entity_poly.pdbx_seq_one_letter_code
_entity_poly.pdbx_strand_id
1 'polypeptide(L)'
;MRLYEYGRIFVKTVSILLLVVLAVLMTGFSKQEAKVPNQKLTLEVALFPYVPDRVRFQEAVSDAWKREHPDVSLHFADWDCYASDPDPSIDVFVFDGIYLSSFVEEGYLLPIPKEKIRNKEDIIPFALKGCISGGKFYALPQLLCADFLYTRKDDAGLSDVSDIDTLYKRMGDRQTKSIIPEGMEGLLIDLSDDFFAKTVIYLDALMDETQTYTEYGKLPETAHLSDTVLKRMRNIGKMGGEEQVTYSPEDNDSFIRARWFKDGKGRAYIGYSESLAAMGDYVDKVNLRLFSYGPGKNVPLFYTDMVGIYSKISEDKKALAYDLANVLISEEVLSKMSRPSGGGDTPQYLLTARKSVYDSLGKEYPVYYRLKEIMMSGDNHVFRMGTGARRFIKEMEKVLYEKLIRKSGSQTSDHVPNPV
;
A
#
# COMPACT_ATOMS: atom_id res chain seq x y z
N MET A 1 -95.49 8.40 -32.14
CA MET A 1 -95.05 7.52 -31.08
C MET A 1 -93.90 6.56 -31.46
N ARG A 2 -93.56 6.35 -32.75
CA ARG A 2 -92.44 5.42 -33.16
C ARG A 2 -91.05 6.09 -33.22
N LEU A 3 -90.90 7.39 -33.35
CA LEU A 3 -89.60 8.06 -33.41
C LEU A 3 -88.88 8.14 -32.03
N TYR A 4 -89.60 8.10 -30.92
CA TYR A 4 -89.07 8.26 -29.59
C TYR A 4 -88.44 6.96 -29.06
N GLU A 5 -88.88 5.77 -29.54
CA GLU A 5 -88.31 4.49 -29.17
C GLU A 5 -86.97 4.21 -29.88
N TYR A 6 -86.77 4.62 -31.12
CA TYR A 6 -85.56 4.45 -31.90
C TYR A 6 -84.43 5.30 -31.27
N GLY A 7 -84.75 6.48 -30.79
CA GLY A 7 -83.72 7.29 -30.11
C GLY A 7 -83.23 6.68 -28.80
N ARG A 8 -84.06 6.03 -27.99
CA ARG A 8 -83.69 5.38 -26.73
C ARG A 8 -82.85 4.12 -26.96
N ILE A 9 -83.15 3.37 -28.05
CA ILE A 9 -82.40 2.18 -28.40
C ILE A 9 -81.02 2.58 -28.91
N PHE A 10 -80.95 3.60 -29.76
CA PHE A 10 -79.67 4.09 -30.32
C PHE A 10 -78.74 4.63 -29.22
N VAL A 11 -79.24 5.44 -28.28
CA VAL A 11 -78.49 5.96 -27.14
C VAL A 11 -78.00 4.83 -26.22
N LYS A 12 -78.81 3.82 -25.95
CA LYS A 12 -78.38 2.64 -25.16
C LYS A 12 -77.32 1.79 -25.83
N THR A 13 -77.41 1.61 -27.15
CA THR A 13 -76.47 0.84 -27.96
C THR A 13 -75.11 1.56 -28.04
N VAL A 14 -75.14 2.89 -28.23
CA VAL A 14 -73.92 3.70 -28.24
C VAL A 14 -73.26 3.77 -26.87
N SER A 15 -74.05 3.84 -25.78
CA SER A 15 -73.48 3.82 -24.41
C SER A 15 -72.89 2.49 -24.04
N ILE A 16 -73.49 1.35 -24.47
CA ILE A 16 -72.94 0.01 -24.25
C ILE A 16 -71.64 -0.17 -25.09
N LEU A 17 -71.63 0.31 -26.33
CA LEU A 17 -70.40 0.23 -27.14
C LEU A 17 -69.25 1.08 -26.55
N LEU A 18 -69.57 2.25 -26.01
CA LEU A 18 -68.59 3.13 -25.35
C LEU A 18 -68.02 2.47 -24.08
N LEU A 19 -68.88 1.79 -23.28
CA LEU A 19 -68.44 1.07 -22.10
C LEU A 19 -67.59 -0.15 -22.41
N VAL A 20 -67.88 -0.85 -23.51
CA VAL A 20 -67.05 -2.00 -23.96
C VAL A 20 -65.72 -1.51 -24.49
N VAL A 21 -65.67 -0.40 -25.23
CA VAL A 21 -64.39 0.20 -25.69
C VAL A 21 -63.58 0.73 -24.51
N LEU A 22 -64.21 1.33 -23.50
CA LEU A 22 -63.50 1.75 -22.28
C LEU A 22 -62.96 0.53 -21.47
N ALA A 23 -63.73 -0.55 -21.38
CA ALA A 23 -63.31 -1.76 -20.72
C ALA A 23 -62.12 -2.45 -21.44
N VAL A 24 -62.12 -2.47 -22.78
CA VAL A 24 -61.02 -2.99 -23.60
C VAL A 24 -59.76 -2.11 -23.49
N LEU A 25 -59.94 -0.79 -23.40
CA LEU A 25 -58.83 0.14 -23.17
C LEU A 25 -58.26 0.01 -21.76
N MET A 26 -59.09 -0.30 -20.74
CA MET A 26 -58.61 -0.52 -19.37
C MET A 26 -57.94 -1.89 -19.17
N THR A 27 -58.32 -2.92 -19.93
CA THR A 27 -57.68 -4.22 -19.88
C THR A 27 -56.39 -4.35 -20.76
N GLY A 28 -56.23 -3.39 -21.71
CA GLY A 28 -55.02 -3.33 -22.60
C GLY A 28 -53.81 -2.68 -21.98
N PHE A 29 -53.93 -2.01 -20.83
CA PHE A 29 -52.81 -1.52 -20.05
C PHE A 29 -52.43 -2.49 -18.92
N SER A 30 -52.18 -3.78 -19.26
CA SER A 30 -51.24 -4.50 -18.42
C SER A 30 -49.89 -3.75 -18.56
N LYS A 31 -49.47 -3.09 -17.50
CA LYS A 31 -48.07 -2.62 -17.38
C LYS A 31 -47.22 -3.85 -17.67
N GLN A 32 -46.77 -4.00 -18.90
CA GLN A 32 -45.57 -4.72 -19.21
C GLN A 32 -44.51 -3.86 -18.51
N GLU A 33 -44.16 -4.23 -17.28
CA GLU A 33 -42.93 -3.74 -16.66
C GLU A 33 -41.86 -4.09 -17.69
N ALA A 34 -41.42 -3.08 -18.41
CA ALA A 34 -40.21 -3.20 -19.21
C ALA A 34 -39.17 -3.71 -18.21
N LYS A 35 -38.74 -4.96 -18.39
CA LYS A 35 -37.53 -5.46 -17.73
C LYS A 35 -36.46 -4.45 -18.10
N VAL A 36 -36.19 -3.50 -17.19
CA VAL A 36 -35.00 -2.68 -17.25
C VAL A 36 -33.88 -3.70 -17.43
N PRO A 37 -33.08 -3.62 -18.48
CA PRO A 37 -31.96 -4.54 -18.64
C PRO A 37 -31.25 -4.54 -17.29
N ASN A 38 -31.05 -5.69 -16.70
CA ASN A 38 -30.40 -5.84 -15.40
C ASN A 38 -29.03 -5.21 -15.58
N GLN A 39 -28.92 -3.92 -15.27
CA GLN A 39 -27.66 -3.19 -15.42
C GLN A 39 -26.73 -3.84 -14.43
N LYS A 40 -25.77 -4.62 -14.95
CA LYS A 40 -24.85 -5.39 -14.12
C LYS A 40 -24.17 -4.42 -13.17
N LEU A 41 -24.37 -4.61 -11.88
CA LEU A 41 -23.80 -3.73 -10.88
C LEU A 41 -22.26 -3.80 -10.99
N THR A 42 -21.62 -2.63 -10.94
CA THR A 42 -20.16 -2.51 -11.07
C THR A 42 -19.61 -1.78 -9.84
N LEU A 43 -18.55 -2.33 -9.26
CA LEU A 43 -17.74 -1.64 -8.26
C LEU A 43 -16.50 -1.04 -8.92
N GLU A 44 -16.24 0.23 -8.61
CA GLU A 44 -15.02 0.94 -8.99
C GLU A 44 -13.94 0.68 -7.94
N VAL A 45 -12.78 0.17 -8.36
CA VAL A 45 -11.71 -0.31 -7.46
C VAL A 45 -10.39 0.29 -7.87
N ALA A 46 -9.67 0.89 -6.91
CA ALA A 46 -8.28 1.30 -7.13
C ALA A 46 -7.34 0.37 -6.33
N LEU A 47 -6.46 -0.32 -7.03
CA LEU A 47 -5.41 -1.14 -6.44
C LEU A 47 -4.15 -0.31 -6.19
N PHE A 48 -3.35 -0.70 -5.20
CA PHE A 48 -2.07 -0.04 -4.94
C PHE A 48 -1.13 -0.19 -6.14
N PRO A 49 -0.62 0.92 -6.72
CA PRO A 49 0.10 0.87 -7.99
C PRO A 49 1.53 0.33 -7.87
N TYR A 50 2.11 0.31 -6.66
CA TYR A 50 3.53 0.02 -6.42
C TYR A 50 3.83 -1.44 -6.03
N VAL A 51 2.86 -2.36 -6.22
CA VAL A 51 3.14 -3.79 -6.07
C VAL A 51 4.01 -4.29 -7.25
N PRO A 52 4.94 -5.23 -7.03
CA PRO A 52 5.86 -5.70 -8.07
C PRO A 52 5.18 -6.27 -9.32
N ASP A 53 4.02 -6.91 -9.18
CA ASP A 53 3.23 -7.47 -10.28
C ASP A 53 1.76 -7.04 -10.18
N ARG A 54 1.48 -5.83 -10.65
CA ARG A 54 0.13 -5.24 -10.64
C ARG A 54 -0.88 -6.04 -11.47
N VAL A 55 -0.45 -6.61 -12.60
CA VAL A 55 -1.34 -7.39 -13.49
C VAL A 55 -1.81 -8.64 -12.75
N ARG A 56 -0.89 -9.37 -12.16
CA ARG A 56 -1.20 -10.57 -11.37
C ARG A 56 -2.09 -10.27 -10.17
N PHE A 57 -1.86 -9.14 -9.50
CA PHE A 57 -2.73 -8.71 -8.41
C PHE A 57 -4.15 -8.48 -8.91
N GLN A 58 -4.33 -7.74 -9.99
CA GLN A 58 -5.63 -7.50 -10.61
C GLN A 58 -6.33 -8.79 -11.03
N GLU A 59 -5.60 -9.73 -11.62
CA GLU A 59 -6.12 -11.06 -11.99
C GLU A 59 -6.56 -11.86 -10.75
N ALA A 60 -5.73 -11.88 -9.70
CA ALA A 60 -6.04 -12.58 -8.45
C ALA A 60 -7.35 -12.08 -7.82
N VAL A 61 -7.52 -10.75 -7.77
CA VAL A 61 -8.73 -10.11 -7.26
C VAL A 61 -9.93 -10.43 -8.14
N SER A 62 -9.78 -10.31 -9.48
CA SER A 62 -10.86 -10.57 -10.44
C SER A 62 -11.36 -12.00 -10.35
N ASP A 63 -10.45 -12.97 -10.28
CA ASP A 63 -10.79 -14.39 -10.19
C ASP A 63 -11.50 -14.74 -8.88
N ALA A 64 -10.99 -14.22 -7.75
CA ALA A 64 -11.61 -14.43 -6.43
C ALA A 64 -12.99 -13.78 -6.37
N TRP A 65 -13.12 -12.54 -6.83
CA TRP A 65 -14.38 -11.81 -6.87
C TRP A 65 -15.43 -12.50 -7.74
N LYS A 66 -15.07 -12.91 -8.95
CA LYS A 66 -16.00 -13.57 -9.89
C LYS A 66 -16.60 -14.87 -9.34
N ARG A 67 -15.87 -15.58 -8.48
CA ARG A 67 -16.40 -16.80 -7.84
C ARG A 67 -17.42 -16.48 -6.77
N GLU A 68 -17.21 -15.42 -5.99
CA GLU A 68 -18.13 -15.02 -4.93
C GLU A 68 -19.33 -14.24 -5.50
N HIS A 69 -19.12 -13.39 -6.48
CA HIS A 69 -20.10 -12.45 -7.04
C HIS A 69 -20.11 -12.46 -8.59
N PRO A 70 -20.59 -13.55 -9.22
CA PRO A 70 -20.52 -13.70 -10.69
C PRO A 70 -21.32 -12.64 -11.47
N ASP A 71 -22.34 -12.05 -10.84
CA ASP A 71 -23.22 -11.05 -11.42
C ASP A 71 -22.78 -9.60 -11.18
N VAL A 72 -21.68 -9.38 -10.43
CA VAL A 72 -21.14 -8.06 -10.13
C VAL A 72 -19.78 -7.90 -10.79
N SER A 73 -19.63 -6.85 -11.61
CA SER A 73 -18.37 -6.54 -12.30
C SER A 73 -17.46 -5.69 -11.42
N LEU A 74 -16.13 -5.82 -11.62
CA LEU A 74 -15.16 -4.85 -11.13
C LEU A 74 -14.66 -4.01 -12.31
N HIS A 75 -14.51 -2.72 -12.08
CA HIS A 75 -13.77 -1.81 -12.94
C HIS A 75 -12.58 -1.27 -12.15
N PHE A 76 -11.37 -1.39 -12.72
CA PHE A 76 -10.15 -0.99 -12.03
C PHE A 76 -9.78 0.44 -12.46
N ALA A 77 -9.94 1.37 -11.51
CA ALA A 77 -9.57 2.77 -11.67
C ALA A 77 -8.06 2.96 -11.48
N ASP A 78 -7.52 3.93 -12.17
CA ASP A 78 -6.13 4.37 -11.98
C ASP A 78 -6.13 5.54 -10.97
N TRP A 79 -5.61 5.27 -9.76
CA TRP A 79 -5.52 6.26 -8.71
C TRP A 79 -4.30 5.96 -7.83
N ASP A 80 -3.66 7.04 -7.36
CA ASP A 80 -2.48 6.99 -6.52
C ASP A 80 -2.67 7.91 -5.30
N CYS A 81 -2.58 7.33 -4.09
CA CYS A 81 -2.75 8.03 -2.82
C CYS A 81 -1.68 9.10 -2.57
N TYR A 82 -0.52 8.99 -3.19
CA TYR A 82 0.54 10.01 -3.07
C TYR A 82 0.27 11.23 -3.94
N ALA A 83 -0.40 11.05 -5.07
CA ALA A 83 -0.71 12.12 -6.03
C ALA A 83 -1.94 12.93 -5.63
N SER A 84 -3.02 12.28 -5.17
CA SER A 84 -4.31 12.93 -4.93
C SER A 84 -5.11 12.28 -3.79
N ASP A 85 -6.16 13.00 -3.35
CA ASP A 85 -7.18 12.44 -2.47
C ASP A 85 -8.04 11.42 -3.21
N PRO A 86 -8.76 10.52 -2.48
CA PRO A 86 -9.61 9.51 -3.12
C PRO A 86 -10.67 10.15 -4.01
N ASP A 87 -10.77 9.68 -5.28
CA ASP A 87 -11.79 10.13 -6.21
C ASP A 87 -13.17 9.63 -5.75
N PRO A 88 -14.20 10.50 -5.72
CA PRO A 88 -15.55 10.13 -5.32
C PRO A 88 -16.21 9.02 -6.15
N SER A 89 -15.72 8.73 -7.34
CA SER A 89 -16.21 7.63 -8.18
C SER A 89 -15.69 6.26 -7.75
N ILE A 90 -14.63 6.20 -6.93
CA ILE A 90 -14.03 4.94 -6.48
C ILE A 90 -14.77 4.42 -5.25
N ASP A 91 -15.25 3.18 -5.31
CA ASP A 91 -16.00 2.53 -4.23
C ASP A 91 -15.07 1.93 -3.16
N VAL A 92 -14.00 1.24 -3.61
CA VAL A 92 -13.00 0.58 -2.74
C VAL A 92 -11.60 0.88 -3.27
N PHE A 93 -10.68 1.23 -2.39
CA PHE A 93 -9.33 1.61 -2.79
C PHE A 93 -8.27 1.12 -1.80
N VAL A 94 -7.08 0.85 -2.34
CA VAL A 94 -5.89 0.50 -1.54
C VAL A 94 -4.97 1.72 -1.46
N PHE A 95 -4.55 2.06 -0.26
CA PHE A 95 -3.75 3.25 0.02
C PHE A 95 -2.70 2.98 1.09
N ASP A 96 -1.64 3.79 1.11
CA ASP A 96 -0.63 3.73 2.18
C ASP A 96 -1.23 4.18 3.51
N GLY A 97 -1.09 3.35 4.53
CA GLY A 97 -1.60 3.57 5.89
C GLY A 97 -1.08 4.83 6.58
N ILE A 98 -0.01 5.44 6.07
CA ILE A 98 0.47 6.75 6.56
C ILE A 98 -0.62 7.82 6.45
N TYR A 99 -1.55 7.68 5.50
CA TYR A 99 -2.66 8.61 5.28
C TYR A 99 -3.94 8.24 6.04
N LEU A 100 -3.98 7.13 6.79
CA LEU A 100 -5.22 6.69 7.46
C LEU A 100 -5.83 7.80 8.32
N SER A 101 -5.03 8.49 9.12
CA SER A 101 -5.53 9.55 10.01
C SER A 101 -6.09 10.74 9.24
N SER A 102 -5.41 11.18 8.17
CA SER A 102 -5.92 12.25 7.29
C SER A 102 -7.24 11.85 6.62
N PHE A 103 -7.29 10.64 6.04
CA PHE A 103 -8.48 10.17 5.32
C PHE A 103 -9.69 9.95 6.23
N VAL A 104 -9.47 9.59 7.50
CA VAL A 104 -10.54 9.52 8.50
C VAL A 104 -11.03 10.93 8.86
N GLU A 105 -10.13 11.86 9.12
CA GLU A 105 -10.47 13.23 9.53
C GLU A 105 -11.17 14.01 8.42
N GLU A 106 -10.75 13.81 7.17
CA GLU A 106 -11.35 14.42 5.98
C GLU A 106 -12.64 13.71 5.53
N GLY A 107 -12.99 12.60 6.19
CA GLY A 107 -14.25 11.89 5.97
C GLY A 107 -14.30 11.08 4.68
N TYR A 108 -13.17 10.64 4.14
CA TYR A 108 -13.11 9.79 2.94
C TYR A 108 -13.44 8.32 3.23
N LEU A 109 -13.22 7.84 4.46
CA LEU A 109 -13.34 6.42 4.80
C LEU A 109 -14.65 6.09 5.51
N LEU A 110 -15.32 5.03 5.05
CA LEU A 110 -16.45 4.41 5.71
C LEU A 110 -15.94 3.50 6.85
N PRO A 111 -16.47 3.62 8.08
CA PRO A 111 -16.15 2.66 9.12
C PRO A 111 -16.57 1.23 8.75
N ILE A 112 -15.68 0.26 9.01
CA ILE A 112 -15.93 -1.16 8.77
C ILE A 112 -16.40 -1.81 10.08
N PRO A 113 -17.63 -2.33 10.17
CA PRO A 113 -18.11 -3.04 11.35
C PRO A 113 -17.24 -4.28 11.62
N LYS A 114 -16.90 -4.51 12.88
CA LYS A 114 -16.03 -5.62 13.31
C LYS A 114 -16.50 -6.99 12.83
N GLU A 115 -17.81 -7.20 12.79
CA GLU A 115 -18.48 -8.41 12.32
C GLU A 115 -18.39 -8.60 10.79
N LYS A 116 -18.02 -7.57 10.05
CA LYS A 116 -17.79 -7.63 8.61
C LYS A 116 -16.34 -8.02 8.24
N ILE A 117 -15.45 -8.17 9.21
CA ILE A 117 -14.06 -8.57 8.99
C ILE A 117 -13.99 -10.10 9.04
N ARG A 118 -13.77 -10.73 7.88
CA ARG A 118 -13.70 -12.20 7.75
C ARG A 118 -12.34 -12.73 8.24
N ASN A 119 -12.36 -13.89 8.91
CA ASN A 119 -11.17 -14.58 9.43
C ASN A 119 -10.21 -13.61 10.16
N LYS A 120 -10.77 -12.81 11.06
CA LYS A 120 -10.02 -11.74 11.74
C LYS A 120 -8.87 -12.27 12.58
N GLU A 121 -8.97 -13.46 13.15
CA GLU A 121 -7.95 -14.16 13.94
C GLU A 121 -6.72 -14.53 13.12
N ASP A 122 -6.86 -14.66 11.80
CA ASP A 122 -5.75 -14.90 10.87
C ASP A 122 -4.98 -13.62 10.52
N ILE A 123 -5.59 -12.44 10.72
CA ILE A 123 -4.90 -11.16 10.48
C ILE A 123 -3.83 -10.94 11.56
N ILE A 124 -2.67 -10.46 11.16
CA ILE A 124 -1.58 -10.11 12.05
C ILE A 124 -2.03 -9.00 13.01
N PRO A 125 -1.91 -9.19 14.34
CA PRO A 125 -2.58 -8.31 15.32
C PRO A 125 -2.17 -6.85 15.25
N PHE A 126 -0.88 -6.53 15.10
CA PHE A 126 -0.43 -5.13 15.02
C PHE A 126 -0.91 -4.44 13.76
N ALA A 127 -0.94 -5.15 12.62
CA ALA A 127 -1.43 -4.63 11.35
C ALA A 127 -2.92 -4.28 11.44
N LEU A 128 -3.73 -5.18 12.01
CA LEU A 128 -5.15 -4.93 12.23
C LEU A 128 -5.39 -3.76 13.20
N LYS A 129 -4.59 -3.66 14.28
CA LYS A 129 -4.63 -2.54 15.22
C LYS A 129 -4.30 -1.22 14.53
N GLY A 130 -3.37 -1.23 13.57
CA GLY A 130 -3.01 -0.06 12.77
C GLY A 130 -4.17 0.51 11.93
N CYS A 131 -5.22 -0.26 11.65
CA CYS A 131 -6.39 0.18 10.89
C CYS A 131 -7.49 0.85 11.76
N ILE A 132 -7.22 1.06 13.06
CA ILE A 132 -8.18 1.66 13.99
C ILE A 132 -7.91 3.15 14.14
N SER A 133 -8.98 3.96 14.08
CA SER A 133 -8.99 5.36 14.47
C SER A 133 -10.24 5.66 15.30
N GLY A 134 -10.11 6.37 16.40
CA GLY A 134 -11.24 6.66 17.30
C GLY A 134 -12.03 5.42 17.76
N GLY A 135 -11.37 4.26 17.91
CA GLY A 135 -11.99 3.00 18.33
C GLY A 135 -12.78 2.26 17.25
N LYS A 136 -12.76 2.70 16.00
CA LYS A 136 -13.43 2.06 14.85
C LYS A 136 -12.40 1.61 13.82
N PHE A 137 -12.68 0.50 13.12
CA PHE A 137 -11.92 0.13 11.95
C PHE A 137 -12.34 1.00 10.76
N TYR A 138 -11.38 1.58 10.06
CA TYR A 138 -11.61 2.38 8.85
C TYR A 138 -10.95 1.76 7.61
N ALA A 139 -10.14 0.74 7.81
CA ALA A 139 -9.50 0.00 6.74
C ALA A 139 -9.25 -1.46 7.16
N LEU A 140 -8.80 -2.28 6.20
CA LEU A 140 -8.28 -3.62 6.44
C LEU A 140 -6.82 -3.67 5.97
N PRO A 141 -5.87 -4.28 6.71
CA PRO A 141 -4.49 -4.35 6.30
C PRO A 141 -4.30 -5.39 5.20
N GLN A 142 -3.55 -5.06 4.16
CA GLN A 142 -3.29 -5.95 3.02
C GLN A 142 -1.84 -6.41 2.98
N LEU A 143 -0.93 -5.51 2.64
CA LEU A 143 0.51 -5.75 2.63
C LEU A 143 1.19 -4.87 3.67
N LEU A 144 2.40 -5.27 4.03
CA LEU A 144 3.28 -4.50 4.88
C LEU A 144 4.66 -4.44 4.24
N CYS A 145 5.44 -3.43 4.59
CA CYS A 145 6.86 -3.38 4.30
C CYS A 145 7.61 -2.75 5.47
N ALA A 146 8.91 -3.01 5.54
CA ALA A 146 9.80 -2.43 6.52
C ALA A 146 11.20 -2.39 5.94
N ASP A 147 12.04 -1.49 6.46
CA ASP A 147 13.45 -1.46 6.14
C ASP A 147 14.19 -2.61 6.82
N PHE A 148 14.82 -3.44 6.02
CA PHE A 148 15.66 -4.53 6.49
C PHE A 148 17.12 -4.25 6.18
N LEU A 149 17.99 -4.54 7.16
CA LEU A 149 19.42 -4.66 6.92
C LEU A 149 19.72 -6.06 6.39
N TYR A 150 20.33 -6.09 5.21
CA TYR A 150 20.87 -7.29 4.57
C TYR A 150 22.39 -7.32 4.73
N THR A 151 22.88 -8.42 5.27
CA THR A 151 24.32 -8.69 5.38
C THR A 151 24.61 -10.08 4.86
N ARG A 152 25.83 -10.33 4.37
CA ARG A 152 26.22 -11.68 3.94
C ARG A 152 26.46 -12.57 5.15
N LYS A 153 26.08 -13.85 5.06
CA LYS A 153 26.27 -14.82 6.16
C LYS A 153 27.74 -15.09 6.46
N ASP A 154 28.61 -14.94 5.47
CA ASP A 154 30.06 -15.11 5.59
C ASP A 154 30.80 -13.84 6.04
N ASP A 155 30.15 -12.69 6.13
CA ASP A 155 30.72 -11.48 6.74
C ASP A 155 30.51 -11.50 8.26
N ALA A 156 31.41 -12.18 8.98
CA ALA A 156 31.39 -12.20 10.43
C ALA A 156 31.49 -10.80 11.06
N GLY A 157 32.05 -9.82 10.34
CA GLY A 157 32.18 -8.44 10.80
C GLY A 157 30.86 -7.70 10.91
N LEU A 158 29.77 -8.15 10.23
CA LEU A 158 28.46 -7.54 10.28
C LEU A 158 27.37 -8.47 10.83
N SER A 159 27.73 -9.65 11.34
CA SER A 159 26.77 -10.69 11.74
C SER A 159 25.84 -10.31 12.89
N ASP A 160 26.28 -9.42 13.78
CA ASP A 160 25.57 -8.98 14.99
C ASP A 160 25.11 -7.50 14.92
N VAL A 161 25.30 -6.83 13.79
CA VAL A 161 24.91 -5.43 13.62
C VAL A 161 23.40 -5.30 13.49
N SER A 162 22.80 -4.43 14.31
CA SER A 162 21.35 -4.15 14.31
C SER A 162 21.00 -2.66 14.35
N ASP A 163 22.01 -1.78 14.52
CA ASP A 163 21.81 -0.33 14.61
C ASP A 163 22.83 0.46 13.79
N ILE A 164 22.47 1.71 13.48
CA ILE A 164 23.24 2.60 12.60
C ILE A 164 24.61 2.98 13.16
N ASP A 165 24.74 3.18 14.46
CA ASP A 165 25.98 3.61 15.07
C ASP A 165 27.02 2.46 15.05
N THR A 166 26.57 1.23 15.32
CA THR A 166 27.40 0.02 15.21
C THR A 166 27.76 -0.27 13.75
N LEU A 167 26.80 -0.09 12.80
CA LEU A 167 27.07 -0.28 11.37
C LEU A 167 28.14 0.68 10.89
N TYR A 168 27.99 1.98 11.20
CA TYR A 168 28.97 3.00 10.82
C TYR A 168 30.35 2.74 11.42
N LYS A 169 30.42 2.35 12.69
CA LYS A 169 31.67 2.01 13.37
C LYS A 169 32.43 0.87 12.65
N ARG A 170 31.70 -0.08 12.06
CA ARG A 170 32.30 -1.27 11.39
C ARG A 170 32.59 -1.05 9.91
N MET A 171 31.85 -0.17 9.26
CA MET A 171 32.01 0.07 7.84
C MET A 171 32.89 1.29 7.54
N GLY A 172 32.73 2.37 8.32
CA GLY A 172 33.35 3.66 8.04
C GLY A 172 32.80 4.36 6.79
N ASP A 173 33.46 5.43 6.38
CA ASP A 173 33.16 6.16 5.17
C ASP A 173 33.56 5.35 3.93
N ARG A 174 32.70 5.30 2.93
CA ARG A 174 33.03 4.73 1.63
C ARG A 174 34.14 5.55 0.97
N GLN A 175 35.13 4.90 0.38
CA GLN A 175 36.29 5.55 -0.20
C GLN A 175 36.16 5.80 -1.71
N THR A 176 35.47 4.88 -2.42
CA THR A 176 35.28 5.02 -3.88
C THR A 176 34.15 5.97 -4.22
N LYS A 177 34.33 6.78 -5.25
CA LYS A 177 33.33 7.72 -5.79
C LYS A 177 32.75 7.16 -7.07
N SER A 178 31.96 6.13 -6.96
CA SER A 178 31.28 5.49 -8.09
C SER A 178 29.82 5.22 -7.73
N ILE A 179 28.93 5.19 -8.72
CA ILE A 179 27.54 4.79 -8.50
C ILE A 179 27.52 3.35 -8.00
N ILE A 180 28.16 2.44 -8.72
CA ILE A 180 28.24 1.02 -8.33
C ILE A 180 29.54 0.79 -7.59
N PRO A 181 29.54 0.26 -6.35
CA PRO A 181 30.76 -0.09 -5.65
C PRO A 181 31.63 -1.08 -6.43
N GLU A 182 32.96 -0.94 -6.34
CA GLU A 182 33.88 -1.84 -7.06
C GLU A 182 33.95 -3.25 -6.45
N GLY A 183 33.47 -3.44 -5.23
CA GLY A 183 33.45 -4.71 -4.54
C GLY A 183 32.59 -4.63 -3.29
N MET A 184 32.91 -5.40 -2.25
CA MET A 184 32.21 -5.39 -0.96
C MET A 184 32.57 -4.13 -0.15
N GLU A 185 32.26 -2.96 -0.68
CA GLU A 185 32.52 -1.66 -0.05
C GLU A 185 31.25 -0.85 0.06
N GLY A 186 31.03 -0.24 1.22
CA GLY A 186 29.94 0.69 1.44
C GLY A 186 28.57 0.04 1.66
N LEU A 187 27.61 0.90 2.01
CA LEU A 187 26.21 0.59 2.22
C LEU A 187 25.42 0.90 0.95
N LEU A 188 24.68 -0.06 0.46
CA LEU A 188 23.68 0.17 -0.59
C LEU A 188 22.37 0.59 0.05
N ILE A 189 21.87 1.76 -0.30
CA ILE A 189 20.59 2.30 0.17
C ILE A 189 20.09 3.35 -0.83
N ASP A 190 18.80 3.48 -1.02
CA ASP A 190 18.19 4.51 -1.83
C ASP A 190 17.81 5.73 -0.99
N LEU A 191 18.44 6.87 -1.27
CA LEU A 191 18.10 8.19 -0.71
C LEU A 191 17.90 9.22 -1.84
N SER A 192 17.58 8.76 -3.05
CA SER A 192 17.24 9.62 -4.18
C SER A 192 16.01 10.50 -3.88
N ASP A 193 15.76 11.49 -4.74
CA ASP A 193 14.63 12.40 -4.56
C ASP A 193 13.28 11.81 -5.00
N ASP A 194 13.30 10.63 -5.63
CA ASP A 194 12.12 10.01 -6.22
C ASP A 194 11.14 9.43 -5.16
N PHE A 195 11.60 9.27 -3.91
CA PHE A 195 10.82 8.75 -2.80
C PHE A 195 10.99 9.59 -1.53
N PHE A 196 9.99 9.55 -0.67
CA PHE A 196 9.99 10.19 0.65
C PHE A 196 10.83 9.44 1.71
N ALA A 197 11.78 8.62 1.28
CA ALA A 197 12.61 7.77 2.14
C ALA A 197 13.35 8.57 3.23
N LYS A 198 13.89 9.75 2.90
CA LYS A 198 14.60 10.59 3.88
C LYS A 198 13.71 11.05 5.01
N THR A 199 12.46 11.44 4.73
CA THR A 199 11.49 11.86 5.74
C THR A 199 11.13 10.71 6.65
N VAL A 200 10.88 9.54 6.08
CA VAL A 200 10.49 8.35 6.83
C VAL A 200 11.63 7.86 7.71
N ILE A 201 12.85 7.74 7.17
CA ILE A 201 14.04 7.38 7.95
C ILE A 201 14.28 8.38 9.09
N TYR A 202 14.08 9.68 8.86
CA TYR A 202 14.22 10.69 9.92
C TYR A 202 13.21 10.49 11.05
N LEU A 203 11.94 10.22 10.72
CA LEU A 203 10.88 10.01 11.70
C LEU A 203 11.08 8.69 12.47
N ASP A 204 11.50 7.64 11.78
CA ASP A 204 11.89 6.36 12.38
C ASP A 204 13.07 6.53 13.35
N ALA A 205 14.11 7.21 12.90
CA ALA A 205 15.27 7.51 13.73
C ALA A 205 14.93 8.33 14.99
N LEU A 206 13.91 9.21 14.96
CA LEU A 206 13.42 9.92 16.15
C LEU A 206 12.75 8.95 17.14
N MET A 207 11.98 7.97 16.68
CA MET A 207 11.39 6.95 17.55
C MET A 207 12.46 6.04 18.13
N ASP A 208 13.43 5.63 17.33
CA ASP A 208 14.56 4.83 17.78
C ASP A 208 15.44 5.59 18.80
N GLU A 209 15.64 6.89 18.61
CA GLU A 209 16.39 7.73 19.57
C GLU A 209 15.69 7.79 20.94
N THR A 210 14.37 7.91 20.96
CA THR A 210 13.58 8.01 22.17
C THR A 210 13.13 6.65 22.71
N GLN A 211 13.33 5.56 21.96
CA GLN A 211 12.83 4.21 22.25
C GLN A 211 11.33 4.19 22.51
N THR A 212 10.59 5.07 21.82
CA THR A 212 9.15 5.24 22.03
C THR A 212 8.44 5.35 20.69
N TYR A 213 7.48 4.44 20.46
CA TYR A 213 6.59 4.54 19.32
C TYR A 213 5.65 5.75 19.44
N THR A 214 5.46 6.47 18.34
CA THR A 214 4.44 7.51 18.18
C THR A 214 3.77 7.43 16.83
N GLU A 215 2.48 7.75 16.76
CA GLU A 215 1.72 7.84 15.51
C GLU A 215 1.92 9.20 14.81
N TYR A 216 2.78 10.06 15.31
CA TYR A 216 2.98 11.43 14.81
C TYR A 216 1.68 12.18 14.51
N GLY A 217 0.72 12.12 15.43
CA GLY A 217 -0.50 12.93 15.35
C GLY A 217 -0.19 14.44 15.28
N LYS A 218 0.92 14.86 15.90
CA LYS A 218 1.55 16.16 15.70
C LYS A 218 2.90 15.94 15.00
N LEU A 219 3.00 16.38 13.76
CA LEU A 219 4.21 16.29 12.97
C LEU A 219 5.30 17.22 13.52
N PRO A 220 6.60 16.83 13.46
CA PRO A 220 7.71 17.69 13.85
C PRO A 220 7.77 18.98 13.02
N GLU A 221 8.36 20.02 13.60
CA GLU A 221 8.61 21.27 12.86
C GLU A 221 9.84 21.11 11.96
N THR A 222 9.69 21.38 10.66
CA THR A 222 10.77 21.27 9.68
C THR A 222 11.94 22.24 9.96
N ALA A 223 11.69 23.31 10.73
CA ALA A 223 12.71 24.28 11.14
C ALA A 223 13.61 23.76 12.30
N HIS A 224 13.14 22.81 13.09
CA HIS A 224 13.80 22.34 14.33
C HIS A 224 14.08 20.84 14.30
N LEU A 225 15.00 20.43 13.42
CA LEU A 225 15.39 19.03 13.29
C LEU A 225 16.44 18.62 14.32
N SER A 226 16.39 17.36 14.77
CA SER A 226 17.37 16.78 15.68
C SER A 226 18.75 16.68 15.05
N ASP A 227 19.73 17.39 15.59
CA ASP A 227 21.12 17.32 15.11
C ASP A 227 21.71 15.91 15.27
N THR A 228 21.31 15.18 16.31
CA THR A 228 21.75 13.79 16.53
C THR A 228 21.26 12.86 15.42
N VAL A 229 19.96 12.95 15.07
CA VAL A 229 19.39 12.17 14.00
C VAL A 229 20.00 12.58 12.65
N LEU A 230 20.13 13.88 12.36
CA LEU A 230 20.78 14.36 11.14
C LEU A 230 22.23 13.87 11.02
N LYS A 231 22.97 13.79 12.14
CA LYS A 231 24.33 13.23 12.15
C LYS A 231 24.33 11.76 11.72
N ARG A 232 23.40 10.94 12.23
CA ARG A 232 23.29 9.53 11.84
C ARG A 232 22.90 9.36 10.36
N MET A 233 21.96 10.16 9.88
CA MET A 233 21.59 10.17 8.48
C MET A 233 22.76 10.56 7.57
N ARG A 234 23.59 11.53 7.98
CA ARG A 234 24.86 11.83 7.26
C ARG A 234 25.82 10.64 7.27
N ASN A 235 25.86 9.87 8.34
CA ASN A 235 26.67 8.64 8.38
C ASN A 235 26.17 7.60 7.38
N ILE A 236 24.84 7.49 7.17
CA ILE A 236 24.28 6.65 6.10
C ILE A 236 24.83 7.11 4.73
N GLY A 237 24.72 8.41 4.43
CA GLY A 237 25.25 8.98 3.21
C GLY A 237 26.75 8.74 3.02
N LYS A 238 27.56 8.86 4.09
CA LYS A 238 28.99 8.56 4.07
C LYS A 238 29.30 7.09 3.82
N MET A 239 28.57 6.17 4.47
CA MET A 239 28.73 4.73 4.22
C MET A 239 28.36 4.35 2.79
N GLY A 240 27.31 4.96 2.23
CA GLY A 240 26.83 4.65 0.87
C GLY A 240 27.63 5.33 -0.23
N GLY A 241 28.17 6.54 0.03
CA GLY A 241 28.73 7.44 -0.97
C GLY A 241 27.64 8.22 -1.71
N GLU A 242 27.86 9.53 -1.90
CA GLU A 242 26.86 10.45 -2.47
C GLU A 242 26.33 9.96 -3.82
N GLU A 243 27.23 9.52 -4.71
CA GLU A 243 26.89 9.06 -6.06
C GLU A 243 25.97 7.83 -6.07
N GLN A 244 26.12 6.93 -5.09
CA GLN A 244 25.31 5.72 -4.97
C GLN A 244 23.97 6.01 -4.32
N VAL A 245 23.95 6.75 -3.19
CA VAL A 245 22.71 6.96 -2.42
C VAL A 245 21.70 7.85 -3.14
N THR A 246 22.19 8.74 -4.03
CA THR A 246 21.33 9.63 -4.84
C THR A 246 21.06 9.11 -6.25
N TYR A 247 21.62 7.96 -6.62
CA TYR A 247 21.40 7.40 -7.94
C TYR A 247 19.94 6.94 -8.12
N SER A 248 19.30 7.46 -9.18
CA SER A 248 17.99 7.07 -9.64
C SER A 248 18.12 6.40 -11.00
N PRO A 249 17.73 5.11 -11.16
CA PRO A 249 17.82 4.41 -12.44
C PRO A 249 16.77 4.93 -13.43
N GLU A 250 17.14 5.04 -14.72
CA GLU A 250 16.28 5.56 -15.79
C GLU A 250 14.97 4.75 -15.97
N ASP A 251 14.99 3.47 -15.66
CA ASP A 251 13.84 2.56 -15.75
C ASP A 251 13.05 2.45 -14.43
N ASN A 252 13.32 3.30 -13.45
CA ASN A 252 12.71 3.29 -12.11
C ASN A 252 12.84 1.93 -11.39
N ASP A 253 13.94 1.21 -11.63
CA ASP A 253 14.20 -0.09 -11.02
C ASP A 253 14.54 0.00 -9.52
N SER A 254 13.52 -0.09 -8.69
CA SER A 254 13.63 -0.02 -7.22
C SER A 254 14.53 -1.11 -6.61
N PHE A 255 14.82 -2.20 -7.34
CA PHE A 255 15.60 -3.33 -6.83
C PHE A 255 17.01 -3.43 -7.40
N ILE A 256 17.48 -2.42 -8.12
CA ILE A 256 18.83 -2.43 -8.72
C ILE A 256 19.93 -2.63 -7.67
N ARG A 257 19.80 -2.02 -6.49
CA ARG A 257 20.77 -2.15 -5.39
C ARG A 257 20.80 -3.54 -4.79
N ALA A 258 19.66 -4.24 -4.75
CA ALA A 258 19.57 -5.64 -4.35
C ALA A 258 20.34 -6.56 -5.32
N ARG A 259 20.26 -6.28 -6.65
CA ARG A 259 21.05 -7.00 -7.65
C ARG A 259 22.54 -6.70 -7.51
N TRP A 260 22.93 -5.46 -7.31
CA TRP A 260 24.34 -5.13 -7.02
C TRP A 260 24.85 -5.88 -5.78
N PHE A 261 24.03 -5.96 -4.70
CA PHE A 261 24.39 -6.68 -3.51
C PHE A 261 24.57 -8.19 -3.79
N LYS A 262 23.65 -8.81 -4.53
CA LYS A 262 23.79 -10.19 -5.02
C LYS A 262 25.09 -10.40 -5.78
N ASP A 263 25.47 -9.47 -6.65
CA ASP A 263 26.66 -9.53 -7.52
C ASP A 263 27.96 -9.18 -6.79
N GLY A 264 27.94 -9.15 -5.46
CA GLY A 264 29.13 -8.89 -4.64
C GLY A 264 29.51 -7.42 -4.50
N LYS A 265 28.61 -6.50 -4.90
CA LYS A 265 28.81 -5.05 -4.75
C LYS A 265 28.20 -4.58 -3.43
N GLY A 266 28.84 -3.60 -2.79
CA GLY A 266 28.44 -3.15 -1.46
C GLY A 266 28.63 -4.19 -0.38
N ARG A 267 28.92 -3.80 0.85
CA ARG A 267 29.12 -4.69 1.99
C ARG A 267 27.83 -5.03 2.72
N ALA A 268 26.90 -4.06 2.80
CA ALA A 268 25.56 -4.20 3.36
C ALA A 268 24.56 -3.54 2.42
N TYR A 269 23.28 -3.90 2.57
CA TYR A 269 22.17 -3.31 1.84
C TYR A 269 21.00 -3.05 2.78
N ILE A 270 20.32 -1.92 2.63
CA ILE A 270 19.04 -1.60 3.27
C ILE A 270 17.97 -1.51 2.20
N GLY A 271 16.87 -2.24 2.39
CA GLY A 271 15.72 -2.25 1.49
C GLY A 271 14.60 -3.14 2.01
N TYR A 272 13.51 -3.20 1.25
CA TYR A 272 12.30 -3.95 1.59
C TYR A 272 12.45 -5.46 1.37
N SER A 273 11.50 -6.24 1.88
CA SER A 273 11.50 -7.72 1.75
C SER A 273 11.46 -8.20 0.30
N GLU A 274 10.81 -7.46 -0.59
CA GLU A 274 10.69 -7.73 -2.03
C GLU A 274 12.07 -7.76 -2.73
N SER A 275 13.06 -7.13 -2.14
CA SER A 275 14.46 -7.20 -2.59
C SER A 275 15.00 -8.63 -2.66
N LEU A 276 14.45 -9.54 -1.84
CA LEU A 276 14.78 -10.97 -1.89
C LEU A 276 14.43 -11.60 -3.25
N ALA A 277 13.35 -11.12 -3.89
CA ALA A 277 12.99 -11.58 -5.23
C ALA A 277 14.08 -11.26 -6.25
N ALA A 278 14.64 -10.04 -6.19
CA ALA A 278 15.75 -9.63 -7.04
C ALA A 278 17.06 -10.38 -6.74
N MET A 279 17.21 -10.91 -5.52
CA MET A 279 18.37 -11.71 -5.13
C MET A 279 18.30 -13.19 -5.60
N GLY A 280 17.08 -13.71 -5.90
CA GLY A 280 16.91 -15.10 -6.36
C GLY A 280 17.55 -16.11 -5.41
N ASP A 281 18.32 -17.06 -5.90
CA ASP A 281 18.98 -18.11 -5.11
C ASP A 281 19.99 -17.55 -4.08
N TYR A 282 20.34 -16.28 -4.17
CA TYR A 282 21.26 -15.68 -3.21
C TYR A 282 20.63 -15.46 -1.83
N VAL A 283 19.31 -15.57 -1.70
CA VAL A 283 18.55 -15.41 -0.44
C VAL A 283 19.08 -16.32 0.69
N ASP A 284 19.59 -17.50 0.34
CA ASP A 284 20.17 -18.43 1.31
C ASP A 284 21.52 -17.98 1.87
N LYS A 285 22.18 -17.02 1.22
CA LYS A 285 23.49 -16.50 1.61
C LYS A 285 23.42 -15.19 2.41
N VAL A 286 22.21 -14.70 2.68
CA VAL A 286 22.01 -13.41 3.36
C VAL A 286 21.37 -13.57 4.74
N ASN A 287 21.78 -12.70 5.66
CA ASN A 287 21.05 -12.41 6.88
C ASN A 287 20.13 -11.22 6.61
N LEU A 288 18.91 -11.28 7.11
CA LEU A 288 17.89 -10.25 7.05
C LEU A 288 17.42 -9.94 8.46
N ARG A 289 17.35 -8.67 8.83
CA ARG A 289 16.85 -8.23 10.13
C ARG A 289 16.26 -6.83 10.07
N LEU A 290 15.30 -6.52 10.93
CA LEU A 290 14.88 -5.14 11.17
C LEU A 290 16.09 -4.34 11.68
N PHE A 291 16.16 -3.07 11.29
CA PHE A 291 17.30 -2.22 11.53
C PHE A 291 16.92 -0.97 12.32
N SER A 292 17.76 -0.57 13.28
CA SER A 292 17.57 0.68 14.03
C SER A 292 18.33 1.82 13.39
N TYR A 293 17.64 2.91 13.08
CA TYR A 293 18.24 4.17 12.67
C TYR A 293 18.68 5.04 13.86
N GLY A 294 18.40 4.59 15.09
CA GLY A 294 18.85 5.18 16.35
C GLY A 294 19.92 4.32 17.03
N PRO A 295 20.22 4.60 18.31
CA PRO A 295 21.16 3.82 19.10
C PRO A 295 20.46 2.58 19.68
N GLY A 296 21.07 1.41 19.49
CA GLY A 296 20.66 0.18 20.18
C GLY A 296 19.42 -0.49 19.57
N LYS A 297 18.35 -0.66 20.39
CA LYS A 297 17.18 -1.44 19.96
C LYS A 297 16.28 -0.63 19.03
N ASN A 298 15.86 -1.26 17.94
CA ASN A 298 14.86 -0.74 17.01
C ASN A 298 13.46 -0.64 17.67
N VAL A 299 12.71 0.41 17.36
CA VAL A 299 11.25 0.49 17.48
C VAL A 299 10.67 -0.06 16.18
N PRO A 300 10.19 -1.33 16.11
CA PRO A 300 9.91 -1.98 14.84
C PRO A 300 8.72 -1.34 14.13
N LEU A 301 8.98 -0.68 13.01
CA LEU A 301 7.99 0.00 12.19
C LEU A 301 7.71 -0.75 10.90
N PHE A 302 6.43 -0.79 10.55
CA PHE A 302 5.94 -1.34 9.30
C PHE A 302 5.02 -0.34 8.59
N TYR A 303 5.29 -0.08 7.34
CA TYR A 303 4.38 0.61 6.44
C TYR A 303 3.31 -0.40 6.01
N THR A 304 2.10 0.05 5.76
CA THR A 304 1.00 -0.87 5.52
C THR A 304 0.13 -0.38 4.38
N ASP A 305 -0.04 -1.18 3.35
CA ASP A 305 -1.10 -0.97 2.38
C ASP A 305 -2.43 -1.36 3.00
N MET A 306 -3.38 -0.45 2.96
CA MET A 306 -4.69 -0.58 3.60
C MET A 306 -5.82 -0.51 2.59
N VAL A 307 -6.79 -1.41 2.72
CA VAL A 307 -8.03 -1.40 1.92
C VAL A 307 -9.07 -0.55 2.63
N GLY A 308 -9.46 0.55 2.01
CA GLY A 308 -10.52 1.45 2.45
C GLY A 308 -11.76 1.37 1.57
N ILE A 309 -12.89 1.79 2.13
CA ILE A 309 -14.18 1.93 1.43
C ILE A 309 -14.55 3.40 1.45
N TYR A 310 -14.96 3.97 0.31
CA TYR A 310 -15.35 5.37 0.25
C TYR A 310 -16.58 5.66 1.10
N SER A 311 -16.53 6.72 1.91
CA SER A 311 -17.58 7.01 2.91
C SER A 311 -18.94 7.30 2.31
N LYS A 312 -18.99 7.85 1.08
CA LYS A 312 -20.22 8.22 0.38
C LYS A 312 -20.66 7.16 -0.64
N ILE A 313 -20.19 5.93 -0.51
CA ILE A 313 -20.64 4.81 -1.34
C ILE A 313 -22.17 4.65 -1.23
N SER A 314 -22.84 4.31 -2.33
CA SER A 314 -24.29 4.11 -2.36
C SER A 314 -24.70 2.88 -1.51
N GLU A 315 -25.91 2.91 -0.93
CA GLU A 315 -26.37 1.88 0.00
C GLU A 315 -26.45 0.49 -0.64
N ASP A 316 -26.80 0.40 -1.91
CA ASP A 316 -26.87 -0.84 -2.70
C ASP A 316 -25.50 -1.48 -2.94
N LYS A 317 -24.42 -0.70 -2.91
CA LYS A 317 -23.05 -1.18 -3.07
C LYS A 317 -22.34 -1.50 -1.75
N LYS A 318 -22.80 -0.99 -0.60
CA LYS A 318 -22.09 -1.13 0.69
C LYS A 318 -21.76 -2.56 1.09
N ALA A 319 -22.74 -3.47 0.98
CA ALA A 319 -22.52 -4.86 1.34
C ALA A 319 -21.44 -5.50 0.47
N LEU A 320 -21.49 -5.23 -0.84
CA LEU A 320 -20.51 -5.70 -1.81
C LEU A 320 -19.12 -5.09 -1.58
N ALA A 321 -19.05 -3.82 -1.16
CA ALA A 321 -17.77 -3.19 -0.84
C ALA A 321 -17.09 -3.81 0.39
N TYR A 322 -17.86 -4.19 1.43
CA TYR A 322 -17.32 -4.96 2.56
C TYR A 322 -16.81 -6.34 2.11
N ASP A 323 -17.54 -7.03 1.22
CA ASP A 323 -17.11 -8.30 0.67
C ASP A 323 -15.83 -8.14 -0.16
N LEU A 324 -15.76 -7.13 -1.04
CA LEU A 324 -14.58 -6.85 -1.84
C LEU A 324 -13.36 -6.49 -0.99
N ALA A 325 -13.54 -5.68 0.07
CA ALA A 325 -12.45 -5.38 0.99
C ALA A 325 -11.88 -6.66 1.64
N ASN A 326 -12.73 -7.64 1.97
CA ASN A 326 -12.29 -8.94 2.48
C ASN A 326 -11.64 -9.82 1.40
N VAL A 327 -12.10 -9.76 0.14
CA VAL A 327 -11.46 -10.45 -0.99
C VAL A 327 -10.05 -9.92 -1.21
N LEU A 328 -9.86 -8.59 -1.20
CA LEU A 328 -8.57 -7.94 -1.39
C LEU A 328 -7.52 -8.33 -0.34
N ILE A 329 -7.94 -8.72 0.86
CA ILE A 329 -7.06 -9.18 1.94
C ILE A 329 -7.16 -10.69 2.19
N SER A 330 -7.78 -11.46 1.31
CA SER A 330 -7.93 -12.90 1.49
C SER A 330 -6.60 -13.65 1.34
N GLU A 331 -6.46 -14.79 2.03
CA GLU A 331 -5.31 -15.67 1.87
C GLU A 331 -5.08 -16.03 0.40
N GLU A 332 -6.15 -16.32 -0.33
CA GLU A 332 -6.08 -16.70 -1.73
C GLU A 332 -5.45 -15.61 -2.60
N VAL A 333 -5.96 -14.36 -2.50
CA VAL A 333 -5.45 -13.23 -3.28
C VAL A 333 -4.00 -12.94 -2.90
N LEU A 334 -3.71 -12.85 -1.60
CA LEU A 334 -2.37 -12.54 -1.11
C LEU A 334 -1.36 -13.64 -1.43
N SER A 335 -1.75 -14.92 -1.34
CA SER A 335 -0.89 -16.04 -1.74
C SER A 335 -0.62 -16.02 -3.24
N LYS A 336 -1.64 -15.76 -4.08
CA LYS A 336 -1.49 -15.71 -5.53
C LYS A 336 -0.55 -14.58 -5.96
N MET A 337 -0.69 -13.39 -5.41
CA MET A 337 0.19 -12.27 -5.74
C MET A 337 1.61 -12.41 -5.20
N SER A 338 1.81 -13.21 -4.13
CA SER A 338 3.14 -13.45 -3.55
C SER A 338 3.94 -14.55 -4.24
N ARG A 339 3.30 -15.41 -5.04
CA ARG A 339 3.97 -16.49 -5.77
C ARG A 339 4.80 -15.97 -6.95
N PRO A 340 5.71 -16.78 -7.51
CA PRO A 340 6.49 -16.43 -8.70
C PRO A 340 5.62 -15.95 -9.85
N SER A 341 6.09 -14.95 -10.60
CA SER A 341 5.45 -14.42 -11.80
C SER A 341 6.32 -14.62 -13.03
N GLY A 342 5.72 -14.56 -14.23
CA GLY A 342 6.46 -14.59 -15.49
C GLY A 342 7.25 -15.87 -15.78
N GLY A 343 6.88 -17.02 -15.16
CA GLY A 343 7.56 -18.30 -15.36
C GLY A 343 8.87 -18.46 -14.58
N GLY A 344 9.18 -17.53 -13.66
CA GLY A 344 10.30 -17.67 -12.71
C GLY A 344 9.93 -18.56 -11.52
N ASP A 345 10.96 -19.02 -10.78
CA ASP A 345 10.79 -19.87 -9.59
C ASP A 345 10.85 -19.07 -8.28
N THR A 346 11.17 -17.78 -8.33
CA THR A 346 11.37 -16.93 -7.16
C THR A 346 10.07 -16.20 -6.80
N PRO A 347 9.57 -16.34 -5.54
CA PRO A 347 8.39 -15.62 -5.08
C PRO A 347 8.69 -14.14 -4.87
N GLN A 348 7.64 -13.31 -4.75
CA GLN A 348 7.76 -11.85 -4.58
C GLN A 348 8.23 -11.43 -3.18
N TYR A 349 8.21 -12.35 -2.20
CA TYR A 349 8.54 -12.10 -0.78
C TYR A 349 7.77 -10.94 -0.14
N LEU A 350 6.52 -10.73 -0.55
CA LEU A 350 5.63 -9.73 0.03
C LEU A 350 5.34 -10.05 1.50
N LEU A 351 5.37 -9.04 2.35
CA LEU A 351 4.90 -9.16 3.72
C LEU A 351 3.38 -8.97 3.72
N THR A 352 2.65 -10.04 3.92
CA THR A 352 1.19 -10.00 3.92
C THR A 352 0.62 -9.83 5.33
N ALA A 353 -0.57 -9.26 5.43
CA ALA A 353 -1.23 -9.10 6.73
C ALA A 353 -1.92 -10.39 7.24
N ARG A 354 -1.77 -11.54 6.55
CA ARG A 354 -2.36 -12.83 6.90
C ARG A 354 -1.30 -13.86 7.33
N LYS A 355 -1.50 -14.47 8.50
CA LYS A 355 -0.61 -15.51 9.03
C LYS A 355 -0.58 -16.77 8.17
N SER A 356 -1.77 -17.17 7.67
CA SER A 356 -1.94 -18.36 6.83
C SER A 356 -1.13 -18.31 5.54
N VAL A 357 -0.90 -17.12 4.96
CA VAL A 357 -0.08 -16.96 3.75
C VAL A 357 1.37 -17.40 3.99
N TYR A 358 1.95 -17.02 5.14
CA TYR A 358 3.31 -17.45 5.49
C TYR A 358 3.41 -18.95 5.70
N ASP A 359 2.38 -19.57 6.29
CA ASP A 359 2.33 -21.02 6.50
C ASP A 359 2.18 -21.78 5.18
N SER A 360 1.41 -21.22 4.25
CA SER A 360 1.21 -21.79 2.92
C SER A 360 2.49 -21.68 2.08
N LEU A 361 3.04 -20.48 1.95
CA LEU A 361 4.22 -20.23 1.11
C LEU A 361 5.52 -20.76 1.74
N GLY A 362 5.63 -20.79 3.06
CA GLY A 362 6.82 -21.28 3.76
C GLY A 362 7.15 -22.74 3.50
N LYS A 363 6.17 -23.57 3.10
CA LYS A 363 6.37 -24.96 2.70
C LYS A 363 7.20 -25.09 1.43
N GLU A 364 7.06 -24.16 0.50
CA GLU A 364 7.78 -24.12 -0.78
C GLU A 364 9.00 -23.19 -0.70
N TYR A 365 8.89 -22.10 0.06
CA TYR A 365 9.88 -21.04 0.18
C TYR A 365 10.20 -20.79 1.66
N PRO A 366 11.18 -21.48 2.26
CA PRO A 366 11.44 -21.45 3.72
C PRO A 366 11.70 -20.05 4.31
N VAL A 367 12.12 -19.09 3.49
CA VAL A 367 12.33 -17.70 3.92
C VAL A 367 11.03 -17.07 4.48
N TYR A 368 9.85 -17.50 4.02
CA TYR A 368 8.57 -17.02 4.57
C TYR A 368 8.38 -17.38 6.05
N TYR A 369 8.93 -18.49 6.54
CA TYR A 369 8.89 -18.79 7.98
C TYR A 369 9.68 -17.77 8.79
N ARG A 370 10.83 -17.36 8.29
CA ARG A 370 11.64 -16.32 8.92
C ARG A 370 10.96 -14.95 8.88
N LEU A 371 10.33 -14.60 7.76
CA LEU A 371 9.53 -13.39 7.65
C LEU A 371 8.35 -13.44 8.63
N LYS A 372 7.69 -14.61 8.79
CA LYS A 372 6.62 -14.81 9.78
C LYS A 372 7.10 -14.54 11.20
N GLU A 373 8.26 -15.04 11.61
CA GLU A 373 8.81 -14.80 12.94
C GLU A 373 8.97 -13.29 13.21
N ILE A 374 9.50 -12.53 12.25
CA ILE A 374 9.62 -11.08 12.33
C ILE A 374 8.23 -10.43 12.46
N MET A 375 7.28 -10.83 11.61
CA MET A 375 5.92 -10.27 11.59
C MET A 375 5.11 -10.60 12.86
N MET A 376 5.43 -11.69 13.54
CA MET A 376 4.73 -12.12 14.76
C MET A 376 5.40 -11.62 16.05
N SER A 377 6.45 -10.80 15.96
CA SER A 377 7.04 -10.12 17.11
C SER A 377 6.01 -9.21 17.80
N GLY A 378 5.97 -9.24 19.14
CA GLY A 378 4.96 -8.52 19.93
C GLY A 378 5.13 -6.99 19.94
N ASP A 379 6.31 -6.50 19.54
CA ASP A 379 6.68 -5.08 19.62
C ASP A 379 6.45 -4.31 18.30
N ASN A 380 5.92 -4.96 17.27
CA ASN A 380 5.72 -4.35 15.95
C ASN A 380 4.62 -3.29 15.95
N HIS A 381 4.84 -2.22 15.20
CA HIS A 381 3.91 -1.09 15.04
C HIS A 381 3.69 -0.76 13.57
N VAL A 382 2.49 -0.23 13.25
CA VAL A 382 2.23 0.38 11.94
C VAL A 382 2.66 1.83 11.98
N PHE A 383 3.47 2.25 11.01
CA PHE A 383 3.82 3.67 10.86
C PHE A 383 2.61 4.47 10.39
N ARG A 384 2.29 5.55 11.09
CA ARG A 384 1.17 6.43 10.79
C ARG A 384 1.57 7.89 11.01
N MET A 385 0.97 8.76 10.20
CA MET A 385 1.16 10.20 10.31
C MET A 385 -0.20 10.88 10.53
N GLY A 386 -0.18 12.01 11.21
CA GLY A 386 -1.36 12.85 11.40
C GLY A 386 -1.76 13.62 10.13
N THR A 387 -2.75 14.50 10.30
CA THR A 387 -3.25 15.38 9.25
C THR A 387 -2.15 16.23 8.65
N GLY A 388 -2.19 16.43 7.34
CA GLY A 388 -1.20 17.22 6.60
C GLY A 388 0.07 16.43 6.22
N ALA A 389 0.07 15.10 6.38
CA ALA A 389 1.20 14.22 6.08
C ALA A 389 1.80 14.48 4.68
N ARG A 390 0.96 14.56 3.62
CA ARG A 390 1.43 14.79 2.24
C ARG A 390 2.23 16.09 2.10
N ARG A 391 1.71 17.19 2.65
CA ARG A 391 2.42 18.49 2.61
C ARG A 391 3.72 18.43 3.43
N PHE A 392 3.65 17.85 4.63
CA PHE A 392 4.82 17.71 5.51
C PHE A 392 5.92 16.87 4.84
N ILE A 393 5.59 15.73 4.24
CA ILE A 393 6.56 14.89 3.52
C ILE A 393 7.27 15.72 2.44
N LYS A 394 6.51 16.42 1.59
CA LYS A 394 7.08 17.23 0.51
C LYS A 394 8.01 18.34 1.02
N GLU A 395 7.63 19.02 2.09
CA GLU A 395 8.47 20.07 2.70
C GLU A 395 9.71 19.46 3.35
N MET A 396 9.55 18.34 4.07
CA MET A 396 10.62 17.68 4.81
C MET A 396 11.68 17.07 3.90
N GLU A 397 11.26 16.41 2.79
CA GLU A 397 12.19 15.88 1.81
C GLU A 397 13.15 16.95 1.28
N LYS A 398 12.61 18.12 0.94
CA LYS A 398 13.43 19.27 0.49
C LYS A 398 14.42 19.71 1.55
N VAL A 399 13.95 19.87 2.81
CA VAL A 399 14.82 20.30 3.93
C VAL A 399 15.90 19.26 4.22
N LEU A 400 15.56 17.99 4.22
CA LEU A 400 16.51 16.90 4.47
C LEU A 400 17.52 16.78 3.33
N TYR A 401 17.10 16.90 2.07
CA TYR A 401 18.01 16.92 0.93
C TYR A 401 19.07 18.02 1.06
N GLU A 402 18.64 19.25 1.36
CA GLU A 402 19.56 20.38 1.56
C GLU A 402 20.53 20.16 2.73
N LYS A 403 20.07 19.53 3.83
CA LYS A 403 20.90 19.29 5.01
C LYS A 403 21.84 18.08 4.93
N LEU A 404 21.48 17.08 4.13
CA LEU A 404 22.20 15.79 4.09
C LEU A 404 23.07 15.63 2.86
N ILE A 405 22.63 16.12 1.70
CA ILE A 405 23.22 15.85 0.40
C ILE A 405 23.90 17.09 -0.17
N ARG A 406 23.24 18.24 -0.15
CA ARG A 406 23.77 19.46 -0.77
C ARG A 406 24.96 20.00 0.03
N LYS A 407 26.16 19.99 -0.57
CA LYS A 407 27.32 20.67 0.01
C LYS A 407 27.07 22.19 0.07
N SER A 408 27.28 22.80 1.22
CA SER A 408 27.29 24.26 1.37
C SER A 408 28.33 24.86 0.42
N GLY A 409 27.94 25.33 -0.76
CA GLY A 409 28.88 26.01 -1.70
C GLY A 409 28.55 25.97 -3.18
N SER A 410 27.59 25.21 -3.67
CA SER A 410 27.24 25.27 -5.11
C SER A 410 25.95 26.04 -5.33
N GLN A 411 26.05 27.28 -5.79
CA GLN A 411 24.96 27.95 -6.52
C GLN A 411 24.75 27.18 -7.82
N THR A 412 23.67 26.41 -7.90
CA THR A 412 23.21 25.81 -9.15
C THR A 412 21.96 26.52 -9.63
N SER A 413 21.98 26.86 -10.92
CA SER A 413 20.88 27.38 -11.69
C SER A 413 19.61 26.59 -11.52
N ASP A 414 18.51 27.32 -11.33
CA ASP A 414 17.13 26.82 -11.28
C ASP A 414 16.82 25.96 -12.51
N HIS A 415 16.79 24.67 -12.31
CA HIS A 415 16.10 23.76 -13.22
C HIS A 415 14.81 23.34 -12.51
N VAL A 416 13.73 24.00 -12.87
CA VAL A 416 12.36 23.61 -12.49
C VAL A 416 11.98 22.44 -13.39
N PRO A 417 11.69 21.26 -12.87
CA PRO A 417 11.11 20.20 -13.69
C PRO A 417 9.67 20.59 -14.07
N ASN A 418 9.34 20.50 -15.35
CA ASN A 418 7.99 20.64 -15.83
C ASN A 418 7.11 19.53 -15.25
N PRO A 419 5.88 19.84 -14.81
CA PRO A 419 4.92 18.82 -14.41
C PRO A 419 4.43 18.04 -15.65
N VAL A 420 4.52 16.73 -15.61
CA VAL A 420 3.81 15.82 -16.51
C VAL A 420 2.60 15.27 -15.77
#